data_fd3deb4c0bf5960969a70610ce760bb3
#
_entry.id   fd3deb4c0bf5960969a70610ce760bb3
#
_cell.length_a   1.000
_cell.length_b   1.000
_cell.length_c   1.000
_cell.angle_alpha   90.00
_cell.angle_beta   90.00
_cell.angle_gamma   90.00
#
_symmetry.space_group_name_H-M   'P 1'
#
loop_
_entity.id
_entity.type
_entity.pdbx_description
1 polymer ?
#
loop_
_entity_poly.entity_id
_entity_poly.type
_entity_poly.pdbx_seq_one_letter_code
_entity_poly.pdbx_strand_id
1 'polypeptide(L)'
;MRFPLQVRYNDYDSKGHVNNAVYLTYFELGRVQAWLAAGGDVDADFILAEAKISYRSPALMGEPLDLEVVTSEIRNKAWVWRYRVLHARDDRLVAEGETVQVMYDYGSRTTVPIPPAMREGLARV
;
A
#
# COMPACT_ATOMS: atom_id res chain seq x y z
N MET A 1 4.07 -8.25 -4.52
CA MET A 1 4.71 -8.76 -3.27
C MET A 1 3.66 -8.99 -2.20
N ARG A 2 3.90 -9.92 -1.28
CA ARG A 2 2.99 -10.25 -0.17
C ARG A 2 3.80 -10.41 1.12
N PHE A 3 3.29 -9.88 2.21
CA PHE A 3 3.96 -9.96 3.52
C PHE A 3 2.93 -9.91 4.66
N PRO A 4 3.26 -10.49 5.84
CA PRO A 4 2.35 -10.49 6.98
C PRO A 4 2.20 -9.09 7.56
N LEU A 5 0.97 -8.76 7.96
CA LEU A 5 0.65 -7.55 8.70
C LEU A 5 0.75 -7.80 10.21
N GLN A 6 1.37 -6.88 10.91
CA GLN A 6 1.30 -6.84 12.36
C GLN A 6 0.04 -6.09 12.78
N VAL A 7 -1.02 -6.83 13.13
CA VAL A 7 -2.25 -6.24 13.65
C VAL A 7 -2.08 -5.96 15.13
N ARG A 8 -2.24 -4.70 15.52
CA ARG A 8 -2.06 -4.27 16.91
C ARG A 8 -3.39 -4.32 17.66
N TYR A 9 -3.34 -4.42 18.99
CA TYR A 9 -4.53 -4.35 19.84
C TYR A 9 -5.37 -3.10 19.55
N ASN A 10 -4.73 -1.94 19.36
CA ASN A 10 -5.40 -0.67 19.08
C ASN A 10 -5.97 -0.56 17.66
N ASP A 11 -5.72 -1.54 16.79
CA ASP A 11 -6.29 -1.56 15.45
C ASP A 11 -7.74 -2.05 15.44
N TYR A 12 -8.20 -2.70 16.52
CA TYR A 12 -9.55 -3.22 16.64
C TYR A 12 -10.52 -2.18 17.19
N ASP A 13 -11.76 -2.21 16.69
CA ASP A 13 -12.88 -1.43 17.22
C ASP A 13 -13.57 -2.16 18.41
N SER A 14 -14.64 -1.55 18.94
CA SER A 14 -15.40 -2.11 20.06
C SER A 14 -16.11 -3.43 19.76
N LYS A 15 -16.22 -3.82 18.49
CA LYS A 15 -16.84 -5.08 18.03
C LYS A 15 -15.81 -6.17 17.74
N GLY A 16 -14.53 -5.92 18.03
CA GLY A 16 -13.45 -6.86 17.75
C GLY A 16 -13.10 -7.00 16.27
N HIS A 17 -13.47 -6.02 15.45
CA HIS A 17 -13.09 -5.93 14.03
C HIS A 17 -11.95 -4.95 13.87
N VAL A 18 -11.06 -5.18 12.89
CA VAL A 18 -10.10 -4.15 12.49
C VAL A 18 -10.88 -2.91 12.05
N ASN A 19 -10.57 -1.77 12.66
CA ASN A 19 -11.21 -0.51 12.36
C ASN A 19 -10.98 -0.15 10.88
N ASN A 20 -12.03 0.28 10.18
CA ASN A 20 -11.95 0.61 8.76
C ASN A 20 -10.92 1.70 8.43
N ALA A 21 -10.66 2.66 9.31
CA ALA A 21 -9.62 3.68 9.11
C ALA A 21 -8.19 3.11 9.13
N VAL A 22 -7.96 2.01 9.83
CA VAL A 22 -6.64 1.38 9.99
C VAL A 22 -6.14 0.76 8.68
N TYR A 23 -7.01 0.34 7.77
CA TYR A 23 -6.59 -0.23 6.48
C TYR A 23 -5.77 0.73 5.63
N LEU A 24 -6.00 2.04 5.73
CA LEU A 24 -5.16 3.03 5.06
C LEU A 24 -3.74 3.07 5.64
N THR A 25 -3.59 2.81 6.93
CA THR A 25 -2.28 2.62 7.57
C THR A 25 -1.59 1.35 7.03
N TYR A 26 -2.33 0.26 6.84
CA TYR A 26 -1.76 -0.95 6.22
C TYR A 26 -1.30 -0.69 4.79
N PHE A 27 -2.05 0.09 4.02
CA PHE A 27 -1.64 0.49 2.68
C PHE A 27 -0.37 1.36 2.71
N GLU A 28 -0.22 2.22 3.73
CA GLU A 28 1.01 3.00 3.91
C GLU A 28 2.22 2.08 4.16
N LEU A 29 2.08 1.08 5.03
CA LEU A 29 3.13 0.08 5.22
C LEU A 29 3.45 -0.63 3.91
N GLY A 30 2.44 -0.96 3.11
CA GLY A 30 2.59 -1.52 1.78
C GLY A 30 3.38 -0.63 0.83
N ARG A 31 3.08 0.67 0.83
CA ARG A 31 3.81 1.66 0.01
C ARG A 31 5.29 1.71 0.36
N VAL A 32 5.60 1.72 1.65
CA VAL A 32 7.00 1.71 2.10
C VAL A 32 7.73 0.47 1.60
N GLN A 33 7.14 -0.71 1.77
CA GLN A 33 7.75 -1.96 1.32
C GLN A 33 7.89 -2.01 -0.20
N ALA A 34 6.87 -1.59 -0.94
CA ALA A 34 6.88 -1.56 -2.40
C ALA A 34 7.90 -0.56 -2.95
N TRP A 35 8.02 0.62 -2.32
CA TRP A 35 9.00 1.63 -2.69
C TRP A 35 10.44 1.12 -2.51
N LEU A 36 10.74 0.51 -1.37
CA LEU A 36 12.06 -0.08 -1.11
C LEU A 36 12.36 -1.23 -2.07
N ALA A 37 11.37 -2.09 -2.36
CA ALA A 37 11.51 -3.18 -3.32
C ALA A 37 11.75 -2.68 -4.75
N ALA A 38 11.20 -1.52 -5.11
CA ALA A 38 11.44 -0.87 -6.40
C ALA A 38 12.82 -0.20 -6.50
N GLY A 39 13.59 -0.15 -5.41
CA GLY A 39 14.92 0.46 -5.38
C GLY A 39 14.93 1.89 -4.83
N GLY A 40 13.83 2.33 -4.24
CA GLY A 40 13.79 3.59 -3.51
C GLY A 40 14.51 3.52 -2.17
N ASP A 41 14.77 4.67 -1.57
CA ASP A 41 15.39 4.77 -0.26
C ASP A 41 14.38 5.23 0.81
N VAL A 42 14.86 5.47 2.03
CA VAL A 42 14.00 5.84 3.17
C VAL A 42 13.35 7.21 3.02
N ASP A 43 13.95 8.09 2.22
CA ASP A 43 13.41 9.40 1.91
C ASP A 43 12.59 9.31 0.61
N ALA A 44 11.36 8.86 0.74
CA ALA A 44 10.51 8.63 -0.43
C ALA A 44 10.22 9.93 -1.21
N ASP A 45 10.63 9.93 -2.47
CA ASP A 45 10.46 11.07 -3.40
C ASP A 45 9.11 11.02 -4.11
N PHE A 46 8.03 10.81 -3.37
CA PHE A 46 6.67 10.84 -3.93
C PHE A 46 5.67 11.39 -2.92
N ILE A 47 4.54 11.81 -3.45
CA ILE A 47 3.36 12.18 -2.66
C ILE A 47 2.19 11.23 -2.98
N LEU A 48 1.33 11.04 -2.00
CA LEU A 48 0.06 10.34 -2.20
C LEU A 48 -0.97 11.32 -2.77
N ALA A 49 -1.44 11.06 -3.99
CA ALA A 49 -2.43 11.92 -4.65
C ALA A 49 -3.86 11.43 -4.46
N GLU A 50 -4.06 10.11 -4.38
CA GLU A 50 -5.40 9.50 -4.32
C GLU A 50 -5.33 8.16 -3.58
N ALA A 51 -6.35 7.87 -2.81
CA ALA A 51 -6.53 6.58 -2.16
C ALA A 51 -7.99 6.16 -2.28
N LYS A 52 -8.20 4.88 -2.64
CA LYS A 52 -9.51 4.26 -2.73
C LYS A 52 -9.46 2.91 -2.03
N ILE A 53 -10.48 2.61 -1.24
CA ILE A 53 -10.58 1.36 -0.52
C ILE A 53 -12.00 0.83 -0.57
N SER A 54 -12.13 -0.50 -0.66
CA SER A 54 -13.37 -1.23 -0.55
C SER A 54 -13.24 -2.33 0.50
N TYR A 55 -14.20 -2.41 1.40
CA TYR A 55 -14.24 -3.41 2.47
C TYR A 55 -15.09 -4.60 2.03
N ARG A 56 -14.55 -5.81 2.11
CA ARG A 56 -15.19 -7.03 1.61
C ARG A 56 -15.68 -7.96 2.71
N SER A 57 -14.90 -8.11 3.77
CA SER A 57 -15.27 -8.90 4.94
C SER A 57 -14.56 -8.36 6.18
N PRO A 58 -15.12 -8.53 7.38
CA PRO A 58 -14.44 -8.09 8.59
C PRO A 58 -13.20 -8.94 8.87
N ALA A 59 -12.16 -8.32 9.41
CA ALA A 59 -11.05 -9.00 10.04
C ALA A 59 -11.29 -9.01 11.54
N LEU A 60 -11.37 -10.20 12.12
CA LEU A 60 -11.67 -10.39 13.53
C LEU A 60 -10.40 -10.41 14.37
N MET A 61 -10.53 -10.10 15.66
CA MET A 61 -9.43 -10.15 16.61
C MET A 61 -8.75 -11.52 16.59
N GLY A 62 -7.41 -11.52 16.47
CA GLY A 62 -6.62 -12.74 16.45
C GLY A 62 -6.47 -13.38 15.06
N GLU A 63 -7.19 -12.93 14.04
CA GLU A 63 -7.01 -13.44 12.69
C GLU A 63 -5.70 -12.93 12.07
N PRO A 64 -4.85 -13.82 11.54
CA PRO A 64 -3.62 -13.39 10.85
C PRO A 64 -3.95 -12.80 9.48
N LEU A 65 -3.37 -11.64 9.18
CA LEU A 65 -3.59 -10.94 7.92
C LEU A 65 -2.28 -10.79 7.15
N ASP A 66 -2.39 -10.89 5.82
CA ASP A 66 -1.33 -10.52 4.89
C ASP A 66 -1.76 -9.33 4.05
N LEU A 67 -0.79 -8.54 3.63
CA LEU A 67 -0.97 -7.50 2.64
C LEU A 67 -0.24 -7.89 1.35
N GLU A 68 -0.98 -7.85 0.26
CA GLU A 68 -0.44 -7.99 -1.09
C GLU A 68 -0.42 -6.63 -1.77
N VAL A 69 0.69 -6.29 -2.42
CA VAL A 69 0.88 -5.05 -3.18
C VAL A 69 1.41 -5.39 -4.55
N VAL A 70 0.83 -4.78 -5.57
CA VAL A 70 1.31 -4.88 -6.96
C VAL A 70 1.24 -3.53 -7.65
N THR A 71 2.20 -3.26 -8.53
CA THR A 71 2.14 -2.10 -9.43
C THR A 71 1.23 -2.44 -10.60
N SER A 72 0.11 -1.73 -10.72
CA SER A 72 -0.88 -2.00 -11.77
C SER A 72 -0.77 -1.08 -12.98
N GLU A 73 -0.19 0.10 -12.80
CA GLU A 73 -0.04 1.10 -13.85
C GLU A 73 1.16 2.00 -13.57
N ILE A 74 1.91 2.34 -14.61
CA ILE A 74 3.03 3.30 -14.54
C ILE A 74 2.82 4.34 -15.63
N ARG A 75 2.64 5.60 -15.21
CA ARG A 75 2.46 6.77 -16.07
C ARG A 75 3.78 7.56 -16.19
N ASN A 76 3.74 8.77 -16.75
CA ASN A 76 4.94 9.60 -16.85
C ASN A 76 5.49 10.05 -15.48
N LYS A 77 4.63 10.62 -14.64
CA LYS A 77 4.98 11.17 -13.31
C LYS A 77 4.35 10.41 -12.15
N ALA A 78 3.46 9.47 -12.41
CA ALA A 78 2.64 8.80 -11.43
C ALA A 78 2.60 7.30 -11.66
N TRP A 79 2.23 6.55 -10.64
CA TRP A 79 1.95 5.13 -10.74
C TRP A 79 0.84 4.73 -9.79
N VAL A 80 0.25 3.55 -10.01
CA VAL A 80 -0.82 3.00 -9.20
C VAL A 80 -0.35 1.72 -8.54
N TRP A 81 -0.45 1.66 -7.23
CA TRP A 81 -0.36 0.42 -6.48
C TRP A 81 -1.74 -0.08 -6.11
N ARG A 82 -1.97 -1.37 -6.33
CA ARG A 82 -3.14 -2.09 -5.85
C ARG A 82 -2.79 -2.93 -4.64
N TYR A 83 -3.74 -2.99 -3.72
CA TYR A 83 -3.60 -3.68 -2.44
C TYR A 83 -4.71 -4.68 -2.25
N ARG A 84 -4.37 -5.81 -1.63
CA ARG A 84 -5.33 -6.77 -1.11
C ARG A 84 -4.93 -7.15 0.31
N VAL A 85 -5.83 -6.95 1.27
CA VAL A 85 -5.69 -7.48 2.62
C VAL A 85 -6.39 -8.83 2.64
N LEU A 86 -5.63 -9.85 2.96
CA LEU A 86 -6.08 -11.25 2.89
C LEU A 86 -5.95 -11.90 4.27
N HIS A 87 -6.91 -12.75 4.61
CA HIS A 87 -6.73 -13.68 5.72
C HIS A 87 -5.61 -14.66 5.36
N ALA A 88 -4.57 -14.75 6.20
CA ALA A 88 -3.32 -15.41 5.83
C ALA A 88 -3.44 -16.93 5.60
N ARG A 89 -4.48 -17.58 6.15
CA ARG A 89 -4.64 -19.03 6.08
C ARG A 89 -5.46 -19.53 4.89
N ASP A 90 -6.49 -18.77 4.49
CA ASP A 90 -7.47 -19.20 3.49
C ASP A 90 -7.63 -18.24 2.31
N ASP A 91 -6.84 -17.17 2.29
CA ASP A 91 -6.88 -16.11 1.27
C ASP A 91 -8.24 -15.39 1.15
N ARG A 92 -9.06 -15.43 2.19
CA ARG A 92 -10.31 -14.68 2.24
C ARG A 92 -10.00 -13.19 2.07
N LEU A 93 -10.62 -12.56 1.10
CA LEU A 93 -10.45 -11.12 0.84
C LEU A 93 -11.15 -10.31 1.93
N VAL A 94 -10.36 -9.52 2.65
CA VAL A 94 -10.82 -8.66 3.73
C VAL A 94 -11.10 -7.24 3.21
N ALA A 95 -10.13 -6.66 2.52
CA ALA A 95 -10.23 -5.34 1.91
C ALA A 95 -9.35 -5.29 0.67
N GLU A 96 -9.69 -4.41 -0.24
CA GLU A 96 -8.89 -4.14 -1.43
C GLU A 96 -8.93 -2.65 -1.74
N GLY A 97 -7.94 -2.17 -2.46
CA GLY A 97 -7.90 -0.77 -2.84
C GLY A 97 -6.75 -0.43 -3.76
N GLU A 98 -6.67 0.84 -4.05
CA GLU A 98 -5.58 1.37 -4.86
C GLU A 98 -5.18 2.76 -4.37
N THR A 99 -3.92 3.09 -4.62
CA THR A 99 -3.39 4.43 -4.37
C THR A 99 -2.65 4.92 -5.59
N VAL A 100 -2.77 6.22 -5.86
CA VAL A 100 -2.01 6.91 -6.90
C VAL A 100 -0.89 7.70 -6.22
N GLN A 101 0.34 7.39 -6.59
CA GLN A 101 1.53 8.12 -6.15
C GLN A 101 2.04 8.98 -7.30
N VAL A 102 2.55 10.16 -6.96
CA VAL A 102 3.13 11.09 -7.94
C VAL A 102 4.57 11.36 -7.54
N MET A 103 5.50 11.15 -8.48
CA MET A 103 6.90 11.47 -8.27
C MET A 103 7.06 12.97 -8.00
N TYR A 104 7.75 13.31 -6.92
CA TYR A 104 7.78 14.67 -6.40
C TYR A 104 9.18 15.05 -5.93
N ASP A 105 9.65 16.19 -6.38
CA ASP A 105 10.89 16.79 -5.89
C ASP A 105 10.56 17.77 -4.76
N TYR A 106 10.94 17.39 -3.53
CA TYR A 106 10.71 18.20 -2.34
C TYR A 106 11.59 19.46 -2.29
N GLY A 107 12.70 19.49 -3.03
CA GLY A 107 13.55 20.67 -3.17
C GLY A 107 12.89 21.78 -3.99
N SER A 108 12.43 21.43 -5.18
CA SER A 108 11.72 22.37 -6.08
C SER A 108 10.22 22.48 -5.80
N ARG A 109 9.66 21.55 -5.01
CA ARG A 109 8.21 21.43 -4.72
C ARG A 109 7.37 21.27 -5.99
N THR A 110 7.85 20.45 -6.92
CA THR A 110 7.18 20.18 -8.19
C THR A 110 7.10 18.68 -8.46
N THR A 111 6.11 18.25 -9.23
CA THR A 111 6.05 16.90 -9.77
C THR A 111 7.10 16.74 -10.86
N VAL A 112 7.72 15.57 -10.90
CA VAL A 112 8.78 15.25 -11.85
C VAL A 112 8.53 13.90 -12.52
N PRO A 113 9.08 13.66 -13.72
CA PRO A 113 9.01 12.34 -14.35
C PRO A 113 9.65 11.26 -13.47
N ILE A 114 9.10 10.06 -13.50
CA ILE A 114 9.67 8.91 -12.82
C ILE A 114 11.02 8.59 -13.46
N PRO A 115 12.14 8.55 -12.68
CA PRO A 115 13.45 8.18 -13.23
C PRO A 115 13.43 6.78 -13.86
N PRO A 116 14.23 6.52 -14.94
CA PRO A 116 14.23 5.22 -15.61
C PRO A 116 14.48 4.02 -14.69
N ALA A 117 15.45 4.11 -13.78
CA ALA A 117 15.76 3.05 -12.84
C ALA A 117 14.59 2.75 -11.90
N MET A 118 13.90 3.79 -11.41
CA MET A 118 12.72 3.64 -10.58
C MET A 118 11.55 3.04 -11.35
N ARG A 119 11.38 3.43 -12.62
CA ARG A 119 10.35 2.86 -13.50
C ARG A 119 10.54 1.36 -13.67
N GLU A 120 11.78 0.92 -13.88
CA GLU A 120 12.11 -0.51 -13.95
C GLU A 120 11.85 -1.22 -12.63
N GLY A 121 12.18 -0.58 -11.51
CA GLY A 121 11.92 -1.11 -10.17
C GLY A 121 10.43 -1.30 -9.90
N LEU A 122 9.63 -0.28 -10.20
CA LEU A 122 8.17 -0.33 -10.05
C LEU A 122 7.53 -1.44 -10.89
N ALA A 123 8.05 -1.69 -12.10
CA ALA A 123 7.55 -2.75 -12.95
C ALA A 123 7.80 -4.17 -12.40
N ARG A 124 8.69 -4.32 -11.41
CA ARG A 124 8.96 -5.60 -10.74
C ARG A 124 8.10 -5.83 -9.48
N VAL A 125 7.46 -4.81 -8.97
CA VAL A 125 6.53 -4.91 -7.86
C VAL A 125 5.14 -5.31 -8.36
#